data_11df43877da630d557d97eb4ecfb6795
#
_entry.id   11df43877da630d557d97eb4ecfb6795
#
_cell.length_a   1.000
_cell.length_b   1.000
_cell.length_c   1.000
_cell.angle_alpha   90.00
_cell.angle_beta   90.00
_cell.angle_gamma   90.00
#
_symmetry.space_group_name_H-M   'P 1'
#
loop_
_entity.id
_entity.type
_entity.pdbx_description
1 polymer ?
#
loop_
_entity_poly.entity_id
_entity_poly.type
_entity_poly.pdbx_seq_one_letter_code
_entity_poly.pdbx_strand_id
1 'polypeptide(L)'
;MKKKKMNGNTVLLIITIVLFFVMYAVGCAIYANKGFTHLQTFLNVLINNAGLLCITCGMTCVMLTGGIDISVGSLVAMDCMFLAVGMERWNMNAVVLCILVLLIGVVFGIVQGFCVGYLNIQPFIVTMAGMFFARGMTAVICTDQVSISSNEFFVKLANAKIKLPFGSYVNGLSLIHISEPTR
;
A
#
# COMPACT_ATOMS: atom_id res chain seq x y z
N MET A 1 -10.43 -15.54 -43.17
CA MET A 1 -9.77 -14.95 -41.98
C MET A 1 -10.09 -15.84 -40.77
N LYS A 2 -9.08 -16.60 -40.24
CA LYS A 2 -9.26 -17.44 -39.05
C LYS A 2 -9.41 -16.51 -37.81
N LYS A 3 -10.57 -16.47 -37.18
CA LYS A 3 -10.75 -15.83 -35.87
C LYS A 3 -9.84 -16.52 -34.87
N LYS A 4 -8.76 -15.85 -34.45
CA LYS A 4 -7.85 -16.30 -33.41
C LYS A 4 -8.66 -16.38 -32.12
N LYS A 5 -8.90 -17.59 -31.64
CA LYS A 5 -9.63 -17.83 -30.40
C LYS A 5 -8.81 -17.20 -29.26
N MET A 6 -9.30 -16.12 -28.66
CA MET A 6 -8.61 -15.43 -27.57
C MET A 6 -8.53 -16.35 -26.35
N ASN A 7 -7.35 -16.41 -25.72
CA ASN A 7 -7.18 -17.14 -24.46
C ASN A 7 -8.05 -16.53 -23.38
N GLY A 8 -8.65 -17.35 -22.50
CA GLY A 8 -9.51 -16.89 -21.41
C GLY A 8 -8.85 -15.79 -20.54
N ASN A 9 -7.56 -15.94 -20.28
CA ASN A 9 -6.78 -14.95 -19.52
C ASN A 9 -6.70 -13.58 -20.24
N THR A 10 -6.57 -13.58 -21.57
CA THR A 10 -6.57 -12.34 -22.38
C THR A 10 -7.93 -11.64 -22.33
N VAL A 11 -9.02 -12.41 -22.34
CA VAL A 11 -10.38 -11.89 -22.23
C VAL A 11 -10.59 -11.22 -20.87
N LEU A 12 -10.19 -11.90 -19.78
CA LEU A 12 -10.27 -11.34 -18.42
C LEU A 12 -9.47 -10.05 -18.29
N LEU A 13 -8.26 -9.99 -18.83
CA LEU A 13 -7.43 -8.78 -18.81
C LEU A 13 -8.10 -7.64 -19.57
N ILE A 14 -8.65 -7.89 -20.75
CA ILE A 14 -9.38 -6.86 -21.52
C ILE A 14 -10.61 -6.37 -20.74
N ILE A 15 -11.38 -7.27 -20.14
CA ILE A 15 -12.56 -6.91 -19.32
C ILE A 15 -12.14 -5.99 -18.17
N THR A 16 -11.05 -6.31 -17.45
CA THR A 16 -10.56 -5.49 -16.35
C THR A 16 -10.14 -4.09 -16.80
N ILE A 17 -9.42 -3.99 -17.92
CA ILE A 17 -9.01 -2.70 -18.49
C ILE A 17 -10.25 -1.89 -18.93
N VAL A 18 -11.19 -2.51 -19.64
CA VAL A 18 -12.42 -1.84 -20.08
C VAL A 18 -13.23 -1.36 -18.88
N LEU A 19 -13.38 -2.19 -17.85
CA LEU A 19 -14.10 -1.83 -16.62
C LEU A 19 -13.45 -0.63 -15.93
N PHE A 20 -12.12 -0.59 -15.85
CA PHE A 20 -11.39 0.56 -15.29
C PHE A 20 -11.71 1.85 -16.06
N PHE A 21 -11.62 1.83 -17.39
CA PHE A 21 -11.90 3.02 -18.20
C PHE A 21 -13.37 3.45 -18.13
N VAL A 22 -14.30 2.50 -18.09
CA VAL A 22 -15.74 2.80 -17.91
C VAL A 22 -15.98 3.46 -16.56
N MET A 23 -15.46 2.90 -15.48
CA MET A 23 -15.59 3.50 -14.13
C MET A 23 -14.98 4.89 -14.06
N TYR A 24 -13.81 5.09 -14.69
CA TYR A 24 -13.17 6.41 -14.76
C TYR A 24 -14.02 7.42 -15.57
N ALA A 25 -14.55 7.01 -16.72
CA ALA A 25 -15.40 7.85 -17.56
C ALA A 25 -16.72 8.24 -16.82
N VAL A 26 -17.34 7.30 -16.10
CA VAL A 26 -18.52 7.57 -15.26
C VAL A 26 -18.16 8.55 -14.15
N GLY A 27 -17.02 8.39 -13.49
CA GLY A 27 -16.50 9.33 -12.49
C GLY A 27 -16.31 10.74 -13.07
N CYS A 28 -15.71 10.85 -14.25
CA CYS A 28 -15.57 12.13 -14.96
C CYS A 28 -16.91 12.78 -15.30
N ALA A 29 -17.91 12.01 -15.70
CA ALA A 29 -19.24 12.52 -16.04
C ALA A 29 -19.99 13.03 -14.81
N ILE A 30 -19.96 12.27 -13.71
CA ILE A 30 -20.68 12.62 -12.46
C ILE A 30 -20.01 13.81 -11.75
N TYR A 31 -18.67 13.84 -11.72
CA TYR A 31 -17.90 14.84 -10.96
C TYR A 31 -17.26 15.92 -11.85
N ALA A 32 -17.73 16.11 -13.08
CA ALA A 32 -17.23 17.12 -14.01
C ALA A 32 -17.19 18.54 -13.38
N ASN A 33 -18.23 18.91 -12.67
CA ASN A 33 -18.35 20.22 -12.00
C ASN A 33 -17.42 20.39 -10.78
N LYS A 34 -16.81 19.31 -10.28
CA LYS A 34 -15.86 19.33 -9.15
C LYS A 34 -14.39 19.26 -9.59
N GLY A 35 -14.14 19.44 -10.91
CA GLY A 35 -12.77 19.45 -11.43
C GLY A 35 -12.11 18.06 -11.50
N PHE A 36 -12.89 16.98 -11.54
CA PHE A 36 -12.38 15.61 -11.61
C PHE A 36 -11.58 15.32 -12.89
N THR A 37 -11.81 16.08 -13.96
CA THR A 37 -11.11 16.00 -15.24
C THR A 37 -9.74 16.68 -15.24
N HIS A 38 -9.37 17.42 -14.18
CA HIS A 38 -8.05 18.05 -14.10
C HIS A 38 -6.94 16.99 -13.88
N LEU A 39 -5.81 17.19 -14.55
CA LEU A 39 -4.60 16.38 -14.39
C LEU A 39 -4.17 16.26 -12.91
N GLN A 40 -4.37 17.32 -12.12
CA GLN A 40 -4.07 17.31 -10.69
C GLN A 40 -4.90 16.28 -9.93
N THR A 41 -6.16 16.09 -10.27
CA THR A 41 -7.03 15.08 -9.62
C THR A 41 -6.54 13.67 -9.91
N PHE A 42 -6.14 13.39 -11.16
CA PHE A 42 -5.54 12.11 -11.53
C PHE A 42 -4.23 11.86 -10.77
N LEU A 43 -3.36 12.86 -10.70
CA LEU A 43 -2.11 12.79 -9.92
C LEU A 43 -2.39 12.57 -8.42
N ASN A 44 -3.40 13.23 -7.86
CA ASN A 44 -3.79 13.04 -6.47
C ASN A 44 -4.27 11.60 -6.21
N VAL A 45 -5.00 10.98 -7.14
CA VAL A 45 -5.40 9.57 -7.03
C VAL A 45 -4.17 8.66 -7.00
N LEU A 46 -3.19 8.88 -7.88
CA LEU A 46 -1.93 8.11 -7.88
C LEU A 46 -1.15 8.31 -6.58
N ILE A 47 -1.05 9.56 -6.12
CA ILE A 47 -0.35 9.91 -4.90
C ILE A 47 -1.00 9.23 -3.69
N ASN A 48 -2.31 9.37 -3.55
CA ASN A 48 -3.06 8.79 -2.43
C ASN A 48 -3.03 7.26 -2.40
N ASN A 49 -2.79 6.63 -3.54
CA ASN A 49 -2.67 5.18 -3.67
C ASN A 49 -1.23 4.70 -3.91
N ALA A 50 -0.22 5.54 -3.71
CA ALA A 50 1.18 5.20 -3.95
C ALA A 50 1.63 3.97 -3.15
N GLY A 51 1.24 3.89 -1.87
CA GLY A 51 1.50 2.72 -1.02
C GLY A 51 0.88 1.44 -1.57
N LEU A 52 -0.38 1.53 -2.03
CA LEU A 52 -1.07 0.41 -2.65
C LEU A 52 -0.37 -0.05 -3.94
N LEU A 53 0.16 0.88 -4.74
CA LEU A 53 0.93 0.55 -5.94
C LEU A 53 2.21 -0.21 -5.60
N CYS A 54 2.95 0.22 -4.58
CA CYS A 54 4.14 -0.50 -4.10
C CYS A 54 3.80 -1.92 -3.63
N ILE A 55 2.73 -2.06 -2.84
CA ILE A 55 2.24 -3.37 -2.37
C ILE A 55 1.86 -4.24 -3.56
N THR A 56 1.16 -3.70 -4.56
CA THR A 56 0.74 -4.44 -5.75
C THR A 56 1.94 -4.97 -6.55
N CYS A 57 3.02 -4.18 -6.67
CA CYS A 57 4.25 -4.64 -7.29
C CYS A 57 4.86 -5.84 -6.53
N GLY A 58 4.94 -5.77 -5.20
CA GLY A 58 5.42 -6.88 -4.36
C GLY A 58 4.53 -8.12 -4.50
N MET A 59 3.21 -7.94 -4.44
CA MET A 59 2.24 -9.03 -4.61
C MET A 59 2.33 -9.70 -5.99
N THR A 60 2.62 -8.92 -7.04
CA THR A 60 2.81 -9.47 -8.38
C THR A 60 4.00 -10.44 -8.40
N CYS A 61 5.11 -10.09 -7.74
CA CYS A 61 6.26 -10.99 -7.62
C CYS A 61 5.89 -12.31 -6.93
N VAL A 62 5.12 -12.24 -5.84
CA VAL A 62 4.66 -13.43 -5.11
C VAL A 62 3.72 -14.29 -5.98
N MET A 63 2.80 -13.66 -6.72
CA MET A 63 1.90 -14.39 -7.63
C MET A 63 2.65 -15.08 -8.79
N LEU A 64 3.74 -14.49 -9.29
CA LEU A 64 4.57 -15.11 -10.33
C LEU A 64 5.24 -16.39 -9.86
N THR A 65 5.49 -16.55 -8.56
CA THR A 65 6.01 -17.80 -7.97
C THR A 65 4.90 -18.83 -7.69
N GLY A 66 3.64 -18.50 -7.98
CA GLY A 66 2.48 -19.37 -7.73
C GLY A 66 1.99 -19.34 -6.27
N GLY A 67 2.52 -18.44 -5.44
CA GLY A 67 2.08 -18.21 -4.07
C GLY A 67 0.96 -17.18 -3.95
N ILE A 68 0.26 -17.22 -2.82
CA ILE A 68 -0.69 -16.17 -2.40
C ILE A 68 -0.23 -15.69 -1.02
N ASP A 69 0.00 -14.37 -0.90
CA ASP A 69 0.34 -13.76 0.39
C ASP A 69 -0.82 -12.95 0.94
N ILE A 70 -1.44 -13.45 2.01
CA ILE A 70 -2.56 -12.79 2.69
C ILE A 70 -2.06 -11.91 3.84
N SER A 71 -0.79 -12.04 4.25
CA SER A 71 -0.24 -11.35 5.41
C SER A 71 0.04 -9.87 5.18
N VAL A 72 0.21 -9.45 3.92
CA VAL A 72 0.66 -8.10 3.53
C VAL A 72 -0.13 -6.99 4.20
N GLY A 73 -1.47 -7.04 4.16
CA GLY A 73 -2.31 -6.00 4.77
C GLY A 73 -2.12 -5.88 6.27
N SER A 74 -1.96 -7.01 6.95
CA SER A 74 -1.75 -7.05 8.41
C SER A 74 -0.34 -6.60 8.80
N LEU A 75 0.65 -6.92 7.98
CA LEU A 75 2.02 -6.47 8.16
C LEU A 75 2.11 -4.95 8.03
N VAL A 76 1.50 -4.38 6.98
CA VAL A 76 1.43 -2.92 6.80
C VAL A 76 0.74 -2.24 7.98
N ALA A 77 -0.36 -2.80 8.49
CA ALA A 77 -1.04 -2.26 9.66
C ALA A 77 -0.15 -2.29 10.92
N MET A 78 0.58 -3.38 11.14
CA MET A 78 1.54 -3.50 12.24
C MET A 78 2.67 -2.46 12.11
N ASP A 79 3.22 -2.30 10.93
CA ASP A 79 4.31 -1.36 10.64
C ASP A 79 3.86 0.09 10.83
N CYS A 80 2.66 0.45 10.36
CA CYS A 80 2.08 1.76 10.58
C CYS A 80 1.86 2.05 12.07
N MET A 81 1.34 1.07 12.83
CA MET A 81 1.14 1.23 14.26
C MET A 81 2.46 1.38 15.01
N PHE A 82 3.48 0.59 14.64
CA PHE A 82 4.81 0.68 15.21
C PHE A 82 5.45 2.06 14.95
N LEU A 83 5.32 2.60 13.74
CA LEU A 83 5.76 3.95 13.39
C LEU A 83 5.04 5.01 14.22
N ALA A 84 3.70 4.93 14.31
CA ALA A 84 2.91 5.92 15.02
C ALA A 84 3.23 5.95 16.53
N VAL A 85 3.24 4.80 17.18
CA VAL A 85 3.57 4.68 18.61
C VAL A 85 5.03 5.06 18.88
N GLY A 86 5.94 4.65 18.01
CA GLY A 86 7.37 4.95 18.14
C GLY A 86 7.66 6.45 18.07
N MET A 87 6.96 7.17 17.18
CA MET A 87 7.13 8.63 17.06
C MET A 87 6.43 9.40 18.19
N GLU A 88 5.18 9.05 18.53
CA GLU A 88 4.36 9.83 19.45
C GLU A 88 4.58 9.47 20.93
N ARG A 89 4.71 8.18 21.24
CA ARG A 89 4.83 7.73 22.64
C ARG A 89 6.28 7.51 23.07
N TRP A 90 7.13 7.00 22.19
CA TRP A 90 8.54 6.71 22.52
C TRP A 90 9.50 7.84 22.13
N ASN A 91 9.00 8.90 21.46
CA ASN A 91 9.80 10.03 20.99
C ASN A 91 11.06 9.61 20.21
N MET A 92 10.98 8.52 19.46
CA MET A 92 12.09 8.03 18.66
C MET A 92 12.24 8.82 17.35
N ASN A 93 13.47 8.85 16.85
CA ASN A 93 13.75 9.50 15.57
C ASN A 93 13.02 8.76 14.42
N ALA A 94 12.31 9.52 13.58
CA ALA A 94 11.56 8.99 12.45
C ALA A 94 12.42 8.14 11.49
N VAL A 95 13.67 8.55 11.24
CA VAL A 95 14.59 7.84 10.34
C VAL A 95 14.94 6.47 10.90
N VAL A 96 15.22 6.38 12.21
CA VAL A 96 15.54 5.12 12.88
C VAL A 96 14.33 4.18 12.82
N LEU A 97 13.12 4.70 13.09
CA LEU A 97 11.89 3.92 13.01
C LEU A 97 11.61 3.39 11.59
N CYS A 98 11.83 4.22 10.57
CA CYS A 98 11.68 3.76 9.18
C CYS A 98 12.65 2.61 8.85
N ILE A 99 13.89 2.68 9.32
CA ILE A 99 14.86 1.60 9.13
C ILE A 99 14.43 0.33 9.88
N LEU A 100 13.93 0.48 11.12
CA LEU A 100 13.44 -0.66 11.91
C LEU A 100 12.25 -1.35 11.24
N VAL A 101 11.29 -0.60 10.72
CA VAL A 101 10.13 -1.13 10.00
C VAL A 101 10.56 -1.88 8.74
N LEU A 102 11.51 -1.34 7.98
CA LEU A 102 12.06 -2.05 6.81
C LEU A 102 12.74 -3.36 7.23
N LEU A 103 13.50 -3.37 8.33
CA LEU A 103 14.11 -4.58 8.86
C LEU A 103 13.05 -5.62 9.31
N ILE A 104 11.99 -5.18 9.97
CA ILE A 104 10.86 -6.05 10.36
C ILE A 104 10.26 -6.70 9.11
N GLY A 105 9.97 -5.93 8.07
CA GLY A 105 9.44 -6.46 6.80
C GLY A 105 10.37 -7.48 6.15
N VAL A 106 11.68 -7.21 6.13
CA VAL A 106 12.69 -8.14 5.57
C VAL A 106 12.74 -9.43 6.39
N VAL A 107 12.82 -9.34 7.72
CA VAL A 107 12.85 -10.52 8.60
C VAL A 107 11.59 -11.36 8.43
N PHE A 108 10.43 -10.70 8.39
CA PHE A 108 9.14 -11.35 8.19
C PHE A 108 9.09 -12.09 6.84
N GLY A 109 9.54 -11.43 5.77
CA GLY A 109 9.63 -12.04 4.43
C GLY A 109 10.60 -13.22 4.37
N ILE A 110 11.76 -13.13 5.05
CA ILE A 110 12.73 -14.24 5.13
C ILE A 110 12.13 -15.44 5.85
N VAL A 111 11.44 -15.23 6.98
CA VAL A 111 10.81 -16.33 7.75
C VAL A 111 9.73 -17.01 6.92
N GLN A 112 8.85 -16.25 6.28
CA GLN A 112 7.81 -16.83 5.42
C GLN A 112 8.41 -17.54 4.20
N GLY A 113 9.39 -16.90 3.54
CA GLY A 113 10.09 -17.49 2.39
C GLY A 113 10.82 -18.79 2.75
N PHE A 114 11.42 -18.86 3.94
CA PHE A 114 12.05 -20.09 4.44
C PHE A 114 11.01 -21.21 4.67
N CYS A 115 9.88 -20.89 5.30
CA CYS A 115 8.81 -21.85 5.52
C CYS A 115 8.26 -22.40 4.20
N VAL A 116 8.07 -21.56 3.20
CA VAL A 116 7.54 -22.00 1.90
C VAL A 116 8.62 -22.71 1.07
N GLY A 117 9.83 -22.15 1.00
CA GLY A 117 10.87 -22.64 0.09
C GLY A 117 11.62 -23.86 0.63
N TYR A 118 11.91 -23.91 1.94
CA TYR A 118 12.70 -25.00 2.54
C TYR A 118 11.81 -26.06 3.21
N LEU A 119 10.79 -25.64 3.95
CA LEU A 119 9.91 -26.57 4.63
C LEU A 119 8.77 -27.09 3.74
N ASN A 120 8.66 -26.58 2.52
CA ASN A 120 7.62 -26.93 1.54
C ASN A 120 6.21 -26.80 2.12
N ILE A 121 5.99 -25.85 3.05
CA ILE A 121 4.67 -25.58 3.59
C ILE A 121 3.89 -24.75 2.56
N GLN A 122 2.61 -25.06 2.40
CA GLN A 122 1.76 -24.34 1.45
C GLN A 122 1.75 -22.83 1.75
N PRO A 123 2.01 -21.94 0.76
CA PRO A 123 2.10 -20.50 0.96
C PRO A 123 0.91 -19.88 1.69
N PHE A 124 -0.31 -20.35 1.38
CA PHE A 124 -1.53 -19.89 2.01
C PHE A 124 -1.53 -20.09 3.54
N ILE A 125 -1.06 -21.27 4.02
CA ILE A 125 -1.01 -21.57 5.47
C ILE A 125 0.00 -20.68 6.17
N VAL A 126 1.19 -20.52 5.58
CA VAL A 126 2.26 -19.69 6.15
C VAL A 126 1.82 -18.24 6.24
N THR A 127 1.21 -17.70 5.18
CA THR A 127 0.80 -16.30 5.15
C THR A 127 -0.43 -16.03 6.02
N MET A 128 -1.34 -17.00 6.19
CA MET A 128 -2.41 -16.90 7.20
C MET A 128 -1.84 -16.82 8.62
N ALA A 129 -0.89 -17.68 8.95
CA ALA A 129 -0.23 -17.62 10.26
C ALA A 129 0.45 -16.28 10.47
N GLY A 130 1.16 -15.78 9.45
CA GLY A 130 1.78 -14.45 9.45
C GLY A 130 0.76 -13.31 9.63
N MET A 131 -0.39 -13.41 8.99
CA MET A 131 -1.48 -12.45 9.14
C MET A 131 -1.97 -12.36 10.59
N PHE A 132 -2.22 -13.50 11.23
CA PHE A 132 -2.67 -13.52 12.63
C PHE A 132 -1.59 -13.04 13.59
N PHE A 133 -0.33 -13.42 13.34
CA PHE A 133 0.80 -12.91 14.11
C PHE A 133 0.90 -11.39 14.04
N ALA A 134 0.89 -10.80 12.84
CA ALA A 134 0.97 -9.36 12.65
C ALA A 134 -0.21 -8.62 13.30
N ARG A 135 -1.43 -9.15 13.19
CA ARG A 135 -2.61 -8.59 13.88
C ARG A 135 -2.48 -8.65 15.40
N GLY A 136 -2.01 -9.77 15.92
CA GLY A 136 -1.76 -9.92 17.36
C GLY A 136 -0.72 -8.93 17.85
N MET A 137 0.39 -8.77 17.11
CA MET A 137 1.43 -7.80 17.44
C MET A 137 0.91 -6.35 17.37
N THR A 138 0.07 -6.01 16.40
CA THR A 138 -0.57 -4.69 16.34
C THR A 138 -1.36 -4.39 17.61
N ALA A 139 -2.15 -5.35 18.11
CA ALA A 139 -2.92 -5.19 19.35
C ALA A 139 -2.02 -5.10 20.59
N VAL A 140 -0.89 -5.80 20.60
CA VAL A 140 0.10 -5.73 21.70
C VAL A 140 0.80 -4.36 21.73
N ILE A 141 1.11 -3.79 20.55
CA ILE A 141 1.76 -2.48 20.46
C ILE A 141 0.82 -1.37 20.94
N CYS A 142 -0.38 -1.31 20.43
CA CYS A 142 -1.40 -0.35 20.83
C CYS A 142 -2.78 -0.75 20.31
N THR A 143 -3.81 -0.53 21.15
CA THR A 143 -5.22 -0.72 20.77
C THR A 143 -5.89 0.59 20.38
N ASP A 144 -5.32 1.74 20.73
CA ASP A 144 -5.87 3.06 20.47
C ASP A 144 -5.41 3.61 19.12
N GLN A 145 -6.19 4.49 18.56
CA GLN A 145 -5.76 5.25 17.38
C GLN A 145 -4.68 6.26 17.76
N VAL A 146 -3.54 6.20 17.09
CA VAL A 146 -2.43 7.12 17.30
C VAL A 146 -2.19 7.91 16.02
N SER A 147 -2.35 9.24 16.08
CA SER A 147 -2.03 10.15 14.98
C SER A 147 -0.62 10.70 15.14
N ILE A 148 0.16 10.73 14.07
CA ILE A 148 1.51 11.29 14.07
C ILE A 148 1.41 12.80 13.90
N SER A 149 1.62 13.55 14.98
CA SER A 149 1.57 15.02 15.01
C SER A 149 2.84 15.67 15.52
N SER A 150 3.57 15.01 16.41
CA SER A 150 4.71 15.58 17.13
C SER A 150 6.00 15.65 16.31
N ASN A 151 6.16 14.82 15.28
CA ASN A 151 7.39 14.76 14.50
C ASN A 151 7.33 15.69 13.28
N GLU A 152 7.81 16.93 13.44
CA GLU A 152 7.82 17.92 12.35
C GLU A 152 8.56 17.46 11.08
N PHE A 153 9.64 16.69 11.23
CA PHE A 153 10.40 16.19 10.09
C PHE A 153 9.53 15.25 9.23
N PHE A 154 8.83 14.34 9.88
CA PHE A 154 7.98 13.37 9.22
C PHE A 154 6.76 14.04 8.56
N VAL A 155 6.14 14.99 9.26
CA VAL A 155 5.03 15.80 8.72
C VAL A 155 5.48 16.68 7.55
N LYS A 156 6.66 17.29 7.63
CA LYS A 156 7.24 18.07 6.51
C LYS A 156 7.55 17.18 5.31
N LEU A 157 8.10 15.98 5.54
CA LEU A 157 8.40 15.01 4.50
C LEU A 157 7.12 14.51 3.81
N ALA A 158 6.07 14.25 4.60
CA ALA A 158 4.74 13.87 4.10
C ALA A 158 4.12 14.95 3.22
N ASN A 159 4.27 16.21 3.61
CA ASN A 159 3.73 17.38 2.90
C ASN A 159 4.68 17.94 1.84
N ALA A 160 5.86 17.34 1.62
CA ALA A 160 6.80 17.78 0.60
C ALA A 160 6.17 17.67 -0.80
N LYS A 161 6.03 18.81 -1.46
CA LYS A 161 5.41 18.95 -2.79
C LYS A 161 6.48 19.13 -3.84
N ILE A 162 6.54 18.23 -4.81
CA ILE A 162 7.38 18.38 -6.00
C ILE A 162 6.53 19.06 -7.07
N LYS A 163 6.92 20.27 -7.47
CA LYS A 163 6.25 21.01 -8.56
C LYS A 163 6.62 20.41 -9.90
N LEU A 164 5.62 20.04 -10.67
CA LEU A 164 5.76 19.62 -12.07
C LEU A 164 5.61 20.82 -13.01
N PRO A 165 6.25 20.79 -14.19
CA PRO A 165 6.28 21.93 -15.13
C PRO A 165 4.91 22.33 -15.68
N PHE A 166 3.85 21.57 -15.41
CA PHE A 166 2.47 21.85 -15.84
C PHE A 166 1.58 22.45 -14.72
N GLY A 167 2.16 23.07 -13.69
CA GLY A 167 1.38 23.67 -12.60
C GLY A 167 0.75 22.69 -11.63
N SER A 168 1.05 21.40 -11.78
CA SER A 168 0.61 20.33 -10.90
C SER A 168 1.68 19.99 -9.86
N TYR A 169 1.31 19.48 -8.69
CA TYR A 169 2.27 19.03 -7.67
C TYR A 169 2.09 17.55 -7.37
N VAL A 170 3.19 16.89 -7.01
CA VAL A 170 3.20 15.54 -6.45
C VAL A 170 3.70 15.63 -5.02
N ASN A 171 2.94 15.11 -4.07
CA ASN A 171 3.42 14.98 -2.69
C ASN A 171 4.43 13.85 -2.62
N GLY A 172 5.58 14.11 -2.00
CA GLY A 172 6.70 13.15 -1.94
C GLY A 172 6.40 11.89 -1.14
N LEU A 173 5.47 11.94 -0.18
CA LEU A 173 5.08 10.78 0.62
C LEU A 173 3.59 10.87 1.01
N SER A 174 2.72 10.43 0.14
CA SER A 174 1.30 10.31 0.47
C SER A 174 0.95 9.07 1.32
N LEU A 175 1.95 8.30 1.71
CA LEU A 175 1.83 7.11 2.56
C LEU A 175 1.31 7.38 3.98
N ILE A 176 1.24 8.66 4.38
CA ILE A 176 0.97 9.04 5.77
C ILE A 176 -0.49 9.45 5.99
N HIS A 177 -1.25 9.71 4.93
CA HIS A 177 -2.67 10.08 5.02
C HIS A 177 -3.64 8.94 5.38
N ILE A 178 -3.14 7.77 5.76
CA ILE A 178 -3.99 6.68 6.27
C ILE A 178 -4.50 6.97 7.69
N SER A 179 -3.98 7.99 8.38
CA SER A 179 -4.29 8.25 9.79
C SER A 179 -5.18 9.46 10.09
N GLU A 180 -5.61 10.25 9.10
CA GLU A 180 -6.60 11.29 9.38
C GLU A 180 -8.02 10.80 9.12
N PRO A 181 -8.87 10.67 10.16
CA PRO A 181 -10.30 10.56 9.96
C PRO A 181 -10.77 11.89 9.36
N THR A 182 -11.32 11.85 8.17
CA THR A 182 -12.05 12.97 7.58
C THR A 182 -13.09 13.47 8.58
N ARG A 183 -12.89 14.71 9.07
CA ARG A 183 -13.97 15.50 9.66
C ARG A 183 -14.93 15.92 8.58
#